data_83d8be52a5b59d04dba4e16d6ae4728c
#
_entry.id   83d8be52a5b59d04dba4e16d6ae4728c
#
_cell.length_a   1.000
_cell.length_b   1.000
_cell.length_c   1.000
_cell.angle_alpha   90.00
_cell.angle_beta   90.00
_cell.angle_gamma   90.00
#
_symmetry.space_group_name_H-M   'P 1'
#
loop_
_entity.id
_entity.type
_entity.pdbx_description
1 polymer ?
#
loop_
_entity_poly.entity_id
_entity_poly.type
_entity_poly.pdbx_seq_one_letter_code
_entity_poly.pdbx_strand_id
1 'polypeptide(L)'
;YAVNIEDKTVWVIDVPSGKDKPYIFSGSIFVREGANSQKLRTVEEMRSFFQECNKIFFDAIPCSWFNIYTDADEQAIKDFRTEAKLSPSTANKQIFENLELFTDNGVAKNGAAMFFGKQPERKFPHAVTRCVLFKGTTKVYIIDDKTFGGPLYQQYLQAMAWLESKLQVAYKIEGAGPREEIWEIPLTVFKEAIINALSHRDYYEQGATITIEMFDDRVEVSNP
;
A
#
# COMPACT_ATOMS: atom_id res chain seq x y z
N TYR A 1 34.47 -12.84 22.37
CA TYR A 1 34.88 -12.97 23.74
C TYR A 1 34.47 -14.35 24.30
N ALA A 2 35.12 -14.78 25.36
CA ALA A 2 34.83 -16.06 25.98
C ALA A 2 34.03 -15.84 27.27
N VAL A 3 33.02 -16.68 27.51
CA VAL A 3 32.22 -16.69 28.74
C VAL A 3 32.26 -18.08 29.35
N ASN A 4 32.50 -18.17 30.65
CA ASN A 4 32.45 -19.43 31.36
C ASN A 4 31.05 -19.65 31.93
N ILE A 5 30.43 -20.78 31.57
CA ILE A 5 29.11 -21.19 32.04
C ILE A 5 29.26 -22.65 32.53
N GLU A 6 28.96 -22.92 33.80
CA GLU A 6 29.01 -24.28 34.38
C GLU A 6 30.28 -25.05 34.02
N ASP A 7 31.45 -24.45 34.30
CA ASP A 7 32.79 -25.00 34.03
C ASP A 7 33.12 -25.27 32.55
N LYS A 8 32.30 -24.74 31.61
CA LYS A 8 32.57 -24.79 30.19
C LYS A 8 32.84 -23.40 29.65
N THR A 9 33.89 -23.27 28.83
CA THR A 9 34.18 -22.04 28.10
C THR A 9 33.35 -21.98 26.83
N VAL A 10 32.46 -20.98 26.72
CA VAL A 10 31.67 -20.69 25.54
C VAL A 10 32.24 -19.46 24.84
N TRP A 11 32.56 -19.60 23.54
CA TRP A 11 32.97 -18.49 22.70
C TRP A 11 31.75 -17.77 22.12
N VAL A 12 31.67 -16.48 22.39
CA VAL A 12 30.63 -15.61 21.82
C VAL A 12 31.26 -14.78 20.72
N ILE A 13 30.66 -14.82 19.52
CA ILE A 13 31.05 -14.03 18.37
C ILE A 13 29.86 -13.14 18.00
N ASP A 14 30.00 -11.84 18.23
CA ASP A 14 29.01 -10.87 17.80
C ASP A 14 29.32 -10.42 16.37
N VAL A 15 28.37 -10.68 15.48
CA VAL A 15 28.47 -10.26 14.08
C VAL A 15 27.43 -9.15 13.84
N PRO A 16 27.85 -7.90 13.69
CA PRO A 16 26.93 -6.81 13.41
C PRO A 16 26.26 -6.97 12.04
N SER A 17 25.02 -6.51 11.93
CA SER A 17 24.33 -6.50 10.64
C SER A 17 25.08 -5.63 9.63
N GLY A 18 25.39 -6.17 8.47
CA GLY A 18 26.02 -5.42 7.41
C GLY A 18 25.13 -4.32 6.81
N LYS A 19 25.74 -3.20 6.40
CA LYS A 19 25.02 -2.02 5.89
C LYS A 19 24.65 -2.16 4.41
N ASP A 20 25.41 -2.94 3.64
CA ASP A 20 25.29 -3.03 2.17
C ASP A 20 24.70 -4.39 1.74
N LYS A 21 23.56 -4.78 2.32
CA LYS A 21 22.83 -5.96 1.86
C LYS A 21 22.29 -5.75 0.44
N PRO A 22 22.17 -6.80 -0.37
CA PRO A 22 22.48 -8.22 -0.11
C PRO A 22 23.96 -8.57 -0.28
N TYR A 23 24.43 -9.59 0.48
CA TYR A 23 25.75 -10.18 0.28
C TYR A 23 25.64 -11.47 -0.50
N ILE A 24 26.54 -11.64 -1.48
CA ILE A 24 26.64 -12.85 -2.30
C ILE A 24 27.86 -13.66 -1.86
N PHE A 25 27.63 -14.90 -1.47
CA PHE A 25 28.69 -15.85 -1.15
C PHE A 25 28.66 -17.02 -2.13
N SER A 26 29.77 -17.29 -2.80
CA SER A 26 29.88 -18.35 -3.82
C SER A 26 28.73 -18.36 -4.84
N GLY A 27 28.37 -17.17 -5.35
CA GLY A 27 27.32 -17.00 -6.36
C GLY A 27 25.90 -17.24 -5.82
N SER A 28 25.71 -17.18 -4.51
CA SER A 28 24.42 -17.43 -3.89
C SER A 28 24.14 -16.47 -2.73
N ILE A 29 22.85 -16.18 -2.51
CA ILE A 29 22.39 -15.39 -1.38
C ILE A 29 21.87 -16.36 -0.30
N PHE A 30 22.29 -16.12 0.93
CA PHE A 30 21.86 -16.88 2.10
C PHE A 30 21.17 -15.95 3.08
N VAL A 31 20.07 -16.43 3.67
CA VAL A 31 19.35 -15.77 4.77
C VAL A 31 19.41 -16.63 6.01
N ARG A 32 19.36 -15.99 7.17
CA ARG A 32 19.35 -16.67 8.46
C ARG A 32 17.91 -16.93 8.87
N GLU A 33 17.55 -18.19 9.06
CA GLU A 33 16.24 -18.60 9.54
C GLU A 33 16.43 -19.45 10.81
N GLY A 34 16.23 -18.82 11.96
CA GLY A 34 16.51 -19.42 13.25
C GLY A 34 17.99 -19.82 13.40
N ALA A 35 18.26 -21.12 13.63
CA ALA A 35 19.62 -21.65 13.78
C ALA A 35 20.31 -21.98 12.43
N ASN A 36 19.58 -21.97 11.32
CA ASN A 36 20.09 -22.42 10.02
C ASN A 36 20.33 -21.25 9.07
N SER A 37 21.25 -21.44 8.11
CA SER A 37 21.41 -20.56 6.95
C SER A 37 20.78 -21.23 5.74
N GLN A 38 19.77 -20.60 5.16
CA GLN A 38 19.08 -21.09 3.97
C GLN A 38 19.52 -20.32 2.75
N LYS A 39 19.72 -21.04 1.65
CA LYS A 39 20.00 -20.46 0.35
C LYS A 39 18.69 -20.06 -0.33
N LEU A 40 18.58 -18.81 -0.82
CA LEU A 40 17.47 -18.40 -1.66
C LEU A 40 17.51 -19.16 -2.98
N ARG A 41 16.41 -19.80 -3.36
CA ARG A 41 16.35 -20.70 -4.51
C ARG A 41 15.34 -20.26 -5.56
N THR A 42 14.25 -19.61 -5.14
CA THR A 42 13.19 -19.17 -6.05
C THR A 42 13.33 -17.69 -6.39
N VAL A 43 12.71 -17.30 -7.49
CA VAL A 43 12.67 -15.89 -7.92
C VAL A 43 11.87 -15.06 -6.90
N GLU A 44 10.82 -15.65 -6.34
CA GLU A 44 9.97 -15.02 -5.33
C GLU A 44 10.76 -14.74 -4.03
N GLU A 45 11.49 -15.74 -3.51
CA GLU A 45 12.36 -15.57 -2.34
C GLU A 45 13.41 -14.47 -2.58
N MET A 46 14.04 -14.47 -3.76
CA MET A 46 15.01 -13.43 -4.12
C MET A 46 14.38 -12.05 -4.19
N ARG A 47 13.21 -11.94 -4.82
CA ARG A 47 12.46 -10.67 -4.93
C ARG A 47 12.11 -10.13 -3.55
N SER A 48 11.48 -10.94 -2.70
CA SER A 48 11.11 -10.56 -1.33
C SER A 48 12.33 -10.09 -0.55
N PHE A 49 13.43 -10.80 -0.64
CA PHE A 49 14.67 -10.41 0.01
C PHE A 49 15.23 -9.08 -0.51
N PHE A 50 15.19 -8.83 -1.82
CA PHE A 50 15.62 -7.54 -2.38
C PHE A 50 14.67 -6.39 -2.00
N GLN A 51 13.37 -6.66 -1.85
CA GLN A 51 12.41 -5.69 -1.32
C GLN A 51 12.71 -5.36 0.14
N GLU A 52 12.92 -6.36 1.00
CA GLU A 52 13.31 -6.17 2.40
C GLU A 52 14.62 -5.38 2.55
N CYS A 53 15.55 -5.55 1.61
CA CYS A 53 16.79 -4.78 1.56
C CYS A 53 16.63 -3.38 0.93
N ASN A 54 15.42 -2.96 0.57
CA ASN A 54 15.15 -1.70 -0.14
C ASN A 54 15.97 -1.54 -1.44
N LYS A 55 16.09 -2.60 -2.22
CA LYS A 55 16.83 -2.57 -3.51
C LYS A 55 15.94 -2.59 -4.74
N ILE A 56 14.68 -3.04 -4.59
CA ILE A 56 13.67 -3.01 -5.64
C ILE A 56 12.34 -2.51 -5.08
N PHE A 57 11.67 -1.67 -5.85
CA PHE A 57 10.38 -1.07 -5.52
C PHE A 57 9.48 -1.20 -6.74
N PHE A 58 8.26 -1.70 -6.55
CA PHE A 58 7.30 -1.86 -7.64
C PHE A 58 6.96 -0.55 -8.35
N ASP A 59 6.76 0.49 -7.58
CA ASP A 59 6.41 1.83 -8.04
C ASP A 59 7.52 2.48 -8.88
N ALA A 60 8.79 2.13 -8.64
CA ALA A 60 9.95 2.65 -9.36
C ALA A 60 10.24 1.95 -10.70
N ILE A 61 9.58 0.81 -11.00
CA ILE A 61 9.79 0.07 -12.25
C ILE A 61 9.32 0.89 -13.45
N PRO A 62 10.08 0.90 -14.58
CA PRO A 62 9.66 1.54 -15.82
C PRO A 62 8.34 0.98 -16.34
N CYS A 63 7.39 1.85 -16.67
CA CYS A 63 6.06 1.55 -17.17
C CYS A 63 5.95 1.92 -18.64
N SER A 64 6.48 1.08 -19.54
CA SER A 64 6.59 1.37 -20.97
C SER A 64 5.26 1.50 -21.72
N TRP A 65 4.17 0.97 -21.15
CA TRP A 65 2.82 1.03 -21.74
C TRP A 65 2.04 2.31 -21.36
N PHE A 66 2.56 3.13 -20.46
CA PHE A 66 1.89 4.31 -19.94
C PHE A 66 2.65 5.58 -20.28
N ASN A 67 1.95 6.53 -20.89
CA ASN A 67 2.43 7.88 -21.11
C ASN A 67 1.60 8.85 -20.26
N ILE A 68 2.21 9.47 -19.27
CA ILE A 68 1.51 10.35 -18.31
C ILE A 68 0.84 11.56 -18.97
N TYR A 69 1.31 11.99 -20.13
CA TYR A 69 0.74 13.15 -20.84
C TYR A 69 -0.51 12.82 -21.66
N THR A 70 -0.72 11.55 -22.04
CA THR A 70 -1.85 11.12 -22.87
C THR A 70 -2.82 10.20 -22.14
N ASP A 71 -2.30 9.37 -21.22
CA ASP A 71 -3.03 8.28 -20.60
C ASP A 71 -3.45 8.59 -19.16
N ALA A 72 -2.96 9.73 -18.59
CA ALA A 72 -3.35 10.14 -17.26
C ALA A 72 -4.83 10.58 -17.21
N ASP A 73 -5.45 10.34 -16.07
CA ASP A 73 -6.75 10.85 -15.72
C ASP A 73 -6.64 12.33 -15.32
N GLU A 74 -7.35 13.18 -16.06
CA GLU A 74 -7.33 14.62 -15.80
C GLU A 74 -7.93 14.98 -14.44
N GLN A 75 -8.91 14.19 -13.97
CA GLN A 75 -9.51 14.40 -12.67
C GLN A 75 -8.54 14.05 -11.56
N ALA A 76 -7.81 12.94 -11.69
CA ALA A 76 -6.77 12.56 -10.72
C ALA A 76 -5.68 13.63 -10.59
N ILE A 77 -5.29 14.26 -11.71
CA ILE A 77 -4.34 15.39 -11.67
C ILE A 77 -4.94 16.61 -10.96
N LYS A 78 -6.21 16.93 -11.21
CA LYS A 78 -6.90 18.05 -10.56
C LYS A 78 -7.04 17.82 -9.07
N ASP A 79 -7.44 16.62 -8.66
CA ASP A 79 -7.61 16.24 -7.27
C ASP A 79 -6.27 16.33 -6.53
N PHE A 80 -5.20 15.79 -7.12
CA PHE A 80 -3.85 15.93 -6.57
C PHE A 80 -3.43 17.39 -6.38
N ARG A 81 -3.65 18.24 -7.38
CA ARG A 81 -3.32 19.67 -7.28
C ARG A 81 -4.07 20.35 -6.16
N THR A 82 -5.33 20.02 -5.96
CA THR A 82 -6.20 20.58 -4.93
C THR A 82 -5.72 20.16 -3.55
N GLU A 83 -5.51 18.86 -3.35
CA GLU A 83 -5.06 18.31 -2.05
C GLU A 83 -3.65 18.77 -1.67
N ALA A 84 -2.75 18.82 -2.63
CA ALA A 84 -1.39 19.33 -2.44
C ALA A 84 -1.31 20.85 -2.37
N LYS A 85 -2.45 21.56 -2.49
CA LYS A 85 -2.56 23.04 -2.46
C LYS A 85 -1.59 23.73 -3.41
N LEU A 86 -1.43 23.17 -4.61
CA LEU A 86 -0.49 23.68 -5.60
C LEU A 86 -1.04 24.93 -6.29
N SER A 87 -0.14 25.87 -6.63
CA SER A 87 -0.51 27.04 -7.41
C SER A 87 -1.10 26.63 -8.77
N PRO A 88 -2.16 27.31 -9.24
CA PRO A 88 -2.70 27.10 -10.59
C PRO A 88 -1.67 27.27 -11.71
N SER A 89 -0.65 28.09 -11.49
CA SER A 89 0.44 28.36 -12.44
C SER A 89 1.50 27.26 -12.53
N THR A 90 1.52 26.30 -11.60
CA THR A 90 2.51 25.21 -11.62
C THR A 90 2.23 24.27 -12.80
N ALA A 91 3.18 24.10 -13.70
CA ALA A 91 3.03 23.21 -14.84
C ALA A 91 2.95 21.73 -14.39
N ASN A 92 2.11 20.92 -15.04
CA ASN A 92 2.01 19.48 -14.73
C ASN A 92 3.37 18.76 -14.88
N LYS A 93 4.17 19.15 -15.87
CA LYS A 93 5.51 18.61 -16.06
C LYS A 93 6.36 18.76 -14.81
N GLN A 94 6.38 19.95 -14.20
CA GLN A 94 7.14 20.22 -12.99
C GLN A 94 6.62 19.40 -11.79
N ILE A 95 5.30 19.21 -11.70
CA ILE A 95 4.69 18.36 -10.67
C ILE A 95 5.21 16.92 -10.80
N PHE A 96 5.16 16.38 -12.02
CA PHE A 96 5.57 15.00 -12.27
C PHE A 96 7.08 14.79 -12.09
N GLU A 97 7.91 15.78 -12.43
CA GLU A 97 9.34 15.75 -12.17
C GLU A 97 9.65 15.81 -10.65
N ASN A 98 8.99 16.69 -9.92
CA ASN A 98 9.15 16.80 -8.46
C ASN A 98 8.70 15.55 -7.71
N LEU A 99 7.73 14.81 -8.24
CA LEU A 99 7.28 13.52 -7.70
C LEU A 99 8.16 12.35 -8.16
N GLU A 100 9.22 12.62 -8.94
CA GLU A 100 10.13 11.58 -9.47
C GLU A 100 9.41 10.46 -10.23
N LEU A 101 8.37 10.83 -11.00
CA LEU A 101 7.50 9.85 -11.70
C LEU A 101 8.14 9.27 -12.96
N PHE A 102 9.34 9.71 -13.32
CA PHE A 102 10.08 9.24 -14.48
C PHE A 102 11.39 8.56 -14.06
N THR A 103 11.83 7.63 -14.88
CA THR A 103 13.19 7.12 -14.84
C THR A 103 14.17 8.13 -15.44
N ASP A 104 15.47 7.91 -15.27
CA ASP A 104 16.54 8.75 -15.87
C ASP A 104 16.41 8.85 -17.39
N ASN A 105 15.84 7.84 -18.05
CA ASN A 105 15.59 7.81 -19.49
C ASN A 105 14.23 8.44 -19.89
N GLY A 106 13.52 9.09 -18.97
CA GLY A 106 12.26 9.76 -19.23
C GLY A 106 11.05 8.83 -19.40
N VAL A 107 11.17 7.56 -19.06
CA VAL A 107 10.03 6.62 -19.06
C VAL A 107 9.24 6.76 -17.78
N ALA A 108 7.92 6.81 -17.86
CA ALA A 108 7.06 6.84 -16.68
C ALA A 108 7.26 5.57 -15.83
N LYS A 109 7.17 5.71 -14.51
CA LYS A 109 7.23 4.60 -13.55
C LYS A 109 5.85 3.99 -13.30
N ASN A 110 5.80 2.76 -12.76
CA ASN A 110 4.53 2.13 -12.36
C ASN A 110 3.74 2.99 -11.36
N GLY A 111 4.42 3.65 -10.42
CA GLY A 111 3.79 4.59 -9.49
C GLY A 111 3.01 5.70 -10.19
N ALA A 112 3.54 6.23 -11.31
CA ALA A 112 2.85 7.21 -12.12
C ALA A 112 1.56 6.65 -12.73
N ALA A 113 1.62 5.43 -13.28
CA ALA A 113 0.46 4.77 -13.85
C ALA A 113 -0.60 4.41 -12.80
N MET A 114 -0.18 3.97 -11.62
CA MET A 114 -1.06 3.62 -10.50
C MET A 114 -1.76 4.86 -9.93
N PHE A 115 -1.05 5.98 -9.81
CA PHE A 115 -1.59 7.17 -9.17
C PHE A 115 -2.37 8.08 -10.11
N PHE A 116 -1.99 8.12 -11.41
CA PHE A 116 -2.58 9.03 -12.38
C PHE A 116 -3.24 8.33 -13.60
N GLY A 117 -3.03 7.04 -13.81
CA GLY A 117 -3.60 6.34 -14.95
C GLY A 117 -5.11 6.18 -14.86
N LYS A 118 -5.83 6.30 -15.99
CA LYS A 118 -7.31 6.18 -16.06
C LYS A 118 -7.79 4.80 -15.58
N GLN A 119 -7.12 3.75 -15.95
CA GLN A 119 -7.52 2.36 -15.65
C GLN A 119 -6.27 1.48 -15.41
N PRO A 120 -5.52 1.71 -14.33
CA PRO A 120 -4.31 0.93 -14.04
C PRO A 120 -4.61 -0.55 -13.84
N GLU A 121 -5.82 -0.91 -13.37
CA GLU A 121 -6.28 -2.29 -13.18
C GLU A 121 -6.35 -3.11 -14.48
N ARG A 122 -6.34 -2.50 -15.64
CA ARG A 122 -6.21 -3.25 -16.90
C ARG A 122 -4.87 -3.95 -17.05
N LYS A 123 -3.82 -3.43 -16.43
CA LYS A 123 -2.47 -4.00 -16.44
C LYS A 123 -2.09 -4.59 -15.10
N PHE A 124 -2.66 -4.07 -14.03
CA PHE A 124 -2.51 -4.54 -12.66
C PHE A 124 -3.88 -4.94 -12.10
N PRO A 125 -4.49 -6.07 -12.53
CA PRO A 125 -5.87 -6.42 -12.17
C PRO A 125 -6.09 -6.57 -10.66
N HIS A 126 -5.04 -6.88 -9.93
CA HIS A 126 -5.02 -7.02 -8.48
C HIS A 126 -4.91 -5.68 -7.73
N ALA A 127 -4.59 -4.57 -8.43
CA ALA A 127 -4.43 -3.24 -7.84
C ALA A 127 -5.79 -2.53 -7.72
N VAL A 128 -6.71 -3.16 -7.03
CA VAL A 128 -8.07 -2.69 -6.75
C VAL A 128 -8.39 -2.83 -5.28
N THR A 129 -9.37 -2.07 -4.80
CA THR A 129 -9.88 -2.13 -3.43
C THR A 129 -11.28 -2.73 -3.45
N ARG A 130 -11.48 -3.85 -2.75
CA ARG A 130 -12.77 -4.52 -2.62
C ARG A 130 -13.37 -4.21 -1.24
N CYS A 131 -14.63 -3.78 -1.24
CA CYS A 131 -15.39 -3.47 -0.03
C CYS A 131 -16.58 -4.44 0.06
N VAL A 132 -16.68 -5.17 1.16
CA VAL A 132 -17.72 -6.19 1.37
C VAL A 132 -18.46 -5.92 2.69
N LEU A 133 -19.79 -5.85 2.66
CA LEU A 133 -20.63 -5.79 3.83
C LEU A 133 -21.25 -7.16 4.08
N PHE A 134 -20.99 -7.73 5.24
CA PHE A 134 -21.57 -8.98 5.69
C PHE A 134 -22.73 -8.76 6.66
N LYS A 135 -23.67 -9.69 6.72
CA LYS A 135 -24.68 -9.78 7.74
C LYS A 135 -24.17 -10.65 8.90
N GLY A 136 -24.21 -10.12 10.10
CA GLY A 136 -23.71 -10.80 11.28
C GLY A 136 -22.19 -10.67 11.45
N THR A 137 -21.59 -11.64 12.11
CA THR A 137 -20.16 -11.61 12.48
C THR A 137 -19.30 -12.58 11.67
N THR A 138 -19.87 -13.23 10.64
CA THR A 138 -19.21 -14.24 9.82
C THR A 138 -19.36 -13.93 8.33
N LYS A 139 -18.44 -14.47 7.50
CA LYS A 139 -18.42 -14.27 6.03
C LYS A 139 -19.43 -15.13 5.27
N VAL A 140 -20.60 -15.45 5.86
CA VAL A 140 -21.59 -16.35 5.25
C VAL A 140 -22.59 -15.61 4.36
N TYR A 141 -23.06 -14.44 4.82
CA TYR A 141 -24.08 -13.69 4.09
C TYR A 141 -23.54 -12.32 3.68
N ILE A 142 -23.43 -12.09 2.38
CA ILE A 142 -23.00 -10.82 1.79
C ILE A 142 -24.23 -9.96 1.54
N ILE A 143 -24.22 -8.72 2.05
CA ILE A 143 -25.24 -7.71 1.82
C ILE A 143 -24.85 -6.79 0.65
N ASP A 144 -23.58 -6.42 0.57
CA ASP A 144 -23.03 -5.56 -0.47
C ASP A 144 -21.59 -5.98 -0.81
N ASP A 145 -21.21 -5.91 -2.08
CA ASP A 145 -19.88 -6.24 -2.58
C ASP A 145 -19.53 -5.29 -3.71
N LYS A 146 -18.53 -4.47 -3.51
CA LYS A 146 -18.07 -3.46 -4.45
C LYS A 146 -16.57 -3.57 -4.66
N THR A 147 -16.13 -3.48 -5.91
CA THR A 147 -14.71 -3.38 -6.25
C THR A 147 -14.47 -2.03 -6.90
N PHE A 148 -13.51 -1.31 -6.37
CA PHE A 148 -13.08 0.01 -6.82
C PHE A 148 -11.74 -0.10 -7.52
N GLY A 149 -11.69 0.30 -8.79
CA GLY A 149 -10.50 0.44 -9.61
C GLY A 149 -10.16 1.91 -9.86
N GLY A 150 -9.34 2.17 -10.87
CA GLY A 150 -8.86 3.51 -11.22
C GLY A 150 -7.65 3.97 -10.41
N PRO A 151 -7.30 5.25 -10.49
CA PRO A 151 -6.19 5.85 -9.74
C PRO A 151 -6.30 5.56 -8.23
N LEU A 152 -5.17 5.33 -7.56
CA LEU A 152 -5.16 4.95 -6.13
C LEU A 152 -5.92 5.94 -5.24
N TYR A 153 -5.79 7.24 -5.51
CA TYR A 153 -6.50 8.25 -4.74
C TYR A 153 -8.03 8.15 -4.93
N GLN A 154 -8.50 7.81 -6.14
CA GLN A 154 -9.92 7.58 -6.37
C GLN A 154 -10.43 6.32 -5.69
N GLN A 155 -9.64 5.25 -5.65
CA GLN A 155 -9.98 4.05 -4.86
C GLN A 155 -10.15 4.40 -3.38
N TYR A 156 -9.24 5.23 -2.83
CA TYR A 156 -9.36 5.75 -1.47
C TYR A 156 -10.69 6.51 -1.25
N LEU A 157 -11.00 7.46 -2.12
CA LEU A 157 -12.24 8.26 -2.00
C LEU A 157 -13.50 7.40 -2.09
N GLN A 158 -13.53 6.44 -3.02
CA GLN A 158 -14.67 5.54 -3.21
C GLN A 158 -14.85 4.60 -2.02
N ALA A 159 -13.75 4.07 -1.48
CA ALA A 159 -13.79 3.21 -0.29
C ALA A 159 -14.26 3.98 0.94
N MET A 160 -13.78 5.23 1.13
CA MET A 160 -14.25 6.10 2.20
C MET A 160 -15.74 6.40 2.09
N ALA A 161 -16.20 6.81 0.90
CA ALA A 161 -17.63 7.10 0.67
C ALA A 161 -18.50 5.85 0.87
N TRP A 162 -18.00 4.67 0.48
CA TRP A 162 -18.70 3.41 0.74
C TRP A 162 -18.83 3.14 2.25
N LEU A 163 -17.75 3.26 3.02
CA LEU A 163 -17.76 3.09 4.47
C LEU A 163 -18.73 4.09 5.14
N GLU A 164 -18.63 5.37 4.80
CA GLU A 164 -19.50 6.41 5.33
C GLU A 164 -20.99 6.10 5.06
N SER A 165 -21.30 5.51 3.91
CA SER A 165 -22.68 5.11 3.57
C SER A 165 -23.23 3.94 4.38
N LYS A 166 -22.37 3.17 5.08
CA LYS A 166 -22.76 1.97 5.84
C LYS A 166 -22.66 2.17 7.36
N LEU A 167 -21.84 3.11 7.81
CA LEU A 167 -21.64 3.40 9.22
C LEU A 167 -22.84 4.11 9.83
N GLN A 168 -23.13 3.83 11.09
CA GLN A 168 -24.14 4.55 11.85
C GLN A 168 -23.58 5.85 12.41
N VAL A 169 -24.41 6.89 12.34
CA VAL A 169 -24.12 8.21 12.89
C VAL A 169 -25.14 8.54 13.96
N ALA A 170 -24.68 8.78 15.18
CA ALA A 170 -25.48 9.36 16.23
C ALA A 170 -25.35 10.89 16.23
N TYR A 171 -26.42 11.58 16.58
CA TYR A 171 -26.42 13.03 16.67
C TYR A 171 -26.53 13.44 18.14
N LYS A 172 -25.55 14.19 18.63
CA LYS A 172 -25.61 14.82 19.93
C LYS A 172 -26.13 16.26 19.77
N ILE A 173 -27.18 16.59 20.51
CA ILE A 173 -27.79 17.92 20.51
C ILE A 173 -27.59 18.51 21.90
N GLU A 174 -26.73 19.49 22.03
CA GLU A 174 -26.53 20.24 23.29
C GLU A 174 -26.95 21.71 23.09
N GLY A 175 -28.04 22.09 23.75
CA GLY A 175 -28.57 23.46 23.70
C GLY A 175 -29.06 23.89 22.32
N ALA A 176 -28.85 25.16 21.95
CA ALA A 176 -29.25 25.75 20.66
C ALA A 176 -28.15 25.72 19.59
N GLY A 177 -27.07 24.98 19.82
CA GLY A 177 -25.93 24.86 18.89
C GLY A 177 -26.20 23.90 17.72
N PRO A 178 -25.27 23.84 16.74
CA PRO A 178 -25.32 22.87 15.67
C PRO A 178 -25.23 21.43 16.22
N ARG A 179 -25.85 20.49 15.52
CA ARG A 179 -25.77 19.07 15.86
C ARG A 179 -24.33 18.59 15.69
N GLU A 180 -23.83 17.85 16.67
CA GLU A 180 -22.55 17.14 16.58
C GLU A 180 -22.81 15.72 16.08
N GLU A 181 -22.10 15.34 15.00
CA GLU A 181 -22.15 13.98 14.45
C GLU A 181 -21.14 13.10 15.20
N ILE A 182 -21.67 12.03 15.80
CA ILE A 182 -20.85 11.02 16.47
C ILE A 182 -20.89 9.75 15.64
N TRP A 183 -19.82 9.49 14.93
CA TRP A 183 -19.62 8.28 14.16
C TRP A 183 -19.36 7.10 15.08
N GLU A 184 -19.94 5.95 14.78
CA GLU A 184 -19.71 4.68 15.50
C GLU A 184 -18.21 4.34 15.57
N ILE A 185 -17.49 4.57 14.47
CA ILE A 185 -16.04 4.52 14.39
C ILE A 185 -15.55 5.85 13.77
N PRO A 186 -14.60 6.55 14.38
CA PRO A 186 -14.08 7.80 13.83
C PRO A 186 -13.55 7.64 12.42
N LEU A 187 -13.97 8.49 11.47
CA LEU A 187 -13.56 8.41 10.07
C LEU A 187 -12.04 8.55 9.88
N THR A 188 -11.35 9.20 10.82
CA THR A 188 -9.88 9.32 10.80
C THR A 188 -9.16 7.97 10.90
N VAL A 189 -9.75 6.99 11.61
CA VAL A 189 -9.22 5.63 11.71
C VAL A 189 -9.24 4.95 10.34
N PHE A 190 -10.34 5.08 9.61
CA PHE A 190 -10.45 4.50 8.26
C PHE A 190 -9.53 5.18 7.26
N LYS A 191 -9.40 6.52 7.34
CA LYS A 191 -8.45 7.26 6.49
C LYS A 191 -7.06 6.69 6.62
N GLU A 192 -6.57 6.55 7.83
CA GLU A 192 -5.24 6.01 8.11
C GLU A 192 -5.11 4.56 7.64
N ALA A 193 -6.09 3.71 7.97
CA ALA A 193 -6.04 2.29 7.60
C ALA A 193 -6.04 2.08 6.08
N ILE A 194 -6.87 2.82 5.33
CA ILE A 194 -6.94 2.67 3.87
C ILE A 194 -5.71 3.25 3.19
N ILE A 195 -5.22 4.41 3.63
CA ILE A 195 -3.98 5.00 3.09
C ILE A 195 -2.82 4.04 3.33
N ASN A 196 -2.70 3.48 4.53
CA ASN A 196 -1.66 2.50 4.86
C ASN A 196 -1.80 1.23 4.00
N ALA A 197 -3.01 0.72 3.81
CA ALA A 197 -3.25 -0.42 2.95
C ALA A 197 -2.83 -0.16 1.50
N LEU A 198 -3.18 1.00 0.93
CA LEU A 198 -2.80 1.37 -0.44
C LEU A 198 -1.30 1.61 -0.59
N SER A 199 -0.66 2.25 0.40
CA SER A 199 0.76 2.64 0.34
C SER A 199 1.71 1.49 0.60
N HIS A 200 1.34 0.54 1.47
CA HIS A 200 2.19 -0.56 1.91
C HIS A 200 1.82 -1.91 1.31
N ARG A 201 0.89 -1.92 0.33
CA ARG A 201 0.57 -3.14 -0.39
C ARG A 201 1.78 -3.68 -1.16
N ASP A 202 2.00 -4.99 -1.11
CA ASP A 202 2.90 -5.64 -2.07
C ASP A 202 2.22 -5.75 -3.44
N TYR A 203 2.53 -4.82 -4.34
CA TYR A 203 1.98 -4.82 -5.71
C TYR A 203 2.60 -5.89 -6.63
N TYR A 204 3.57 -6.67 -6.18
CA TYR A 204 4.01 -7.88 -6.89
C TYR A 204 3.09 -9.08 -6.59
N GLU A 205 2.40 -9.06 -5.44
CA GLU A 205 1.43 -10.11 -5.11
C GLU A 205 0.16 -9.94 -5.97
N GLN A 206 -0.07 -10.93 -6.85
CA GLN A 206 -1.17 -10.89 -7.82
C GLN A 206 -2.38 -11.72 -7.38
N GLY A 207 -2.22 -12.57 -6.37
CA GLY A 207 -3.25 -13.49 -5.90
C GLY A 207 -4.30 -12.87 -4.99
N ALA A 208 -4.08 -11.66 -4.49
CA ALA A 208 -4.98 -10.99 -3.56
C ALA A 208 -5.13 -9.49 -3.86
N THR A 209 -6.17 -8.89 -3.33
CA THR A 209 -6.45 -7.44 -3.42
C THR A 209 -6.56 -6.84 -2.02
N ILE A 210 -6.53 -5.52 -1.91
CA ILE A 210 -6.92 -4.86 -0.68
C ILE A 210 -8.40 -5.15 -0.45
N THR A 211 -8.75 -5.61 0.76
CA THR A 211 -10.14 -5.85 1.15
C THR A 211 -10.52 -5.04 2.39
N ILE A 212 -11.72 -4.46 2.33
CA ILE A 212 -12.37 -3.79 3.45
C ILE A 212 -13.65 -4.57 3.72
N GLU A 213 -13.70 -5.27 4.83
CA GLU A 213 -14.78 -6.16 5.20
C GLU A 213 -15.48 -5.62 6.44
N MET A 214 -16.76 -5.31 6.31
CA MET A 214 -17.58 -4.76 7.39
C MET A 214 -18.55 -5.82 7.89
N PHE A 215 -18.57 -6.01 9.21
CA PHE A 215 -19.46 -6.92 9.95
C PHE A 215 -20.33 -6.11 10.93
N ASP A 216 -21.25 -6.78 11.61
CA ASP A 216 -22.10 -6.13 12.61
C ASP A 216 -21.30 -5.64 13.84
N ASP A 217 -20.13 -6.21 14.11
CA ASP A 217 -19.32 -5.95 15.31
C ASP A 217 -17.93 -5.35 15.03
N ARG A 218 -17.48 -5.31 13.76
CA ARG A 218 -16.14 -4.84 13.39
C ARG A 218 -15.99 -4.48 11.91
N VAL A 219 -14.91 -3.80 11.61
CA VAL A 219 -14.40 -3.62 10.24
C VAL A 219 -12.97 -4.16 10.16
N GLU A 220 -12.71 -4.98 9.16
CA GLU A 220 -11.39 -5.55 8.87
C GLU A 220 -10.84 -4.91 7.59
N VAL A 221 -9.60 -4.41 7.64
CA VAL A 221 -8.85 -3.95 6.47
C VAL A 221 -7.67 -4.88 6.29
N SER A 222 -7.66 -5.61 5.16
CA SER A 222 -6.61 -6.58 4.84
C SER A 222 -5.79 -6.09 3.64
N ASN A 223 -4.49 -6.24 3.77
CA ASN A 223 -3.50 -5.83 2.78
C ASN A 223 -2.58 -7.02 2.47
N PRO A 224 -2.47 -7.49 1.20
CA PRO A 224 -1.55 -8.57 0.82
C PRO A 224 -0.09 -8.11 0.86
#